data_aa804bee5392f3028df62f1e896fecb3
#
_entry.id   aa804bee5392f3028df62f1e896fecb3
#
_cell.length_a   1.000
_cell.length_b   1.000
_cell.length_c   1.000
_cell.angle_alpha   90.00
_cell.angle_beta   90.00
_cell.angle_gamma   90.00
#
_symmetry.space_group_name_H-M   'P 1'
#
loop_
_entity.id
_entity.type
_entity.pdbx_description
1 polymer ?
#
loop_
_entity_poly.entity_id
_entity_poly.type
_entity_poly.pdbx_seq_one_letter_code
_entity_poly.pdbx_strand_id
1 'polypeptide(L)'
;MITTRDKILSAVMKPTRYTGGELNSVIKNPADVDVRFGFCFADTYEIAMSHLGLKILYHTLNDREDTYCERVFAPWTDMEEEMKKHGMKLFALETGDEITHFDMLGFTLQYELSYSNIVNMLMLADIPVRAKDRDESYPIVCGGGPCAYNAEPVADIFDFFMLGEGEDSIHEVKWKKSGKKNKRDYLEAIAEIEGIYVPSFYDVEYNDDNTVKSVTPNNPHAKPKVRKRIMKDFNATYAP
;
A
#
# COMPACT_ATOMS: atom_id res chain seq x y z
N MET A 1 24.55 23.07 1.97
CA MET A 1 25.12 21.96 1.13
C MET A 1 23.98 21.45 0.29
N ILE A 2 24.13 21.35 -1.03
CA ILE A 2 23.07 20.82 -1.93
C ILE A 2 22.98 19.31 -1.71
N THR A 3 21.81 18.81 -1.37
CA THR A 3 21.58 17.37 -1.14
C THR A 3 21.49 16.60 -2.47
N THR A 4 21.56 15.26 -2.41
CA THR A 4 21.31 14.42 -3.61
C THR A 4 19.90 14.64 -4.13
N ARG A 5 18.91 14.78 -3.27
CA ARG A 5 17.52 15.08 -3.64
C ARG A 5 17.40 16.40 -4.36
N ASP A 6 18.09 17.47 -3.92
CA ASP A 6 18.06 18.78 -4.57
C ASP A 6 18.62 18.70 -5.99
N LYS A 7 19.69 17.90 -6.20
CA LYS A 7 20.27 17.68 -7.53
C LYS A 7 19.29 16.98 -8.47
N ILE A 8 18.63 15.93 -7.99
CA ILE A 8 17.61 15.18 -8.76
C ILE A 8 16.45 16.10 -9.10
N LEU A 9 15.91 16.83 -8.13
CA LEU A 9 14.79 17.76 -8.34
C LEU A 9 15.13 18.86 -9.36
N SER A 10 16.39 19.30 -9.43
CA SER A 10 16.81 20.29 -10.43
C SER A 10 16.94 19.73 -11.85
N ALA A 11 16.98 18.40 -12.00
CA ALA A 11 17.15 17.72 -13.29
C ALA A 11 15.82 17.25 -13.92
N VAL A 12 14.74 17.19 -13.15
CA VAL A 12 13.43 16.69 -13.61
C VAL A 12 12.54 17.84 -14.13
N MET A 13 11.63 17.52 -15.05
CA MET A 13 10.75 18.52 -15.69
C MET A 13 9.74 19.15 -14.72
N LYS A 14 9.23 18.39 -13.74
CA LYS A 14 8.22 18.85 -12.80
C LYS A 14 8.61 18.49 -11.35
N PRO A 15 9.57 19.21 -10.75
CA PRO A 15 10.05 18.91 -9.39
C PRO A 15 8.95 19.01 -8.32
N THR A 16 7.93 19.86 -8.55
CA THR A 16 6.81 20.03 -7.60
C THR A 16 5.98 18.77 -7.36
N ARG A 17 6.06 17.77 -8.23
CA ARG A 17 5.45 16.44 -7.99
C ARG A 17 6.03 15.71 -6.77
N TYR A 18 7.24 16.10 -6.35
CA TYR A 18 8.05 15.36 -5.39
C TYR A 18 8.45 16.17 -4.16
N THR A 19 7.95 17.39 -4.01
CA THR A 19 8.35 18.30 -2.94
C THR A 19 7.44 18.27 -1.71
N GLY A 20 6.18 17.81 -1.86
CA GLY A 20 5.19 17.90 -0.80
C GLY A 20 4.79 19.34 -0.47
N GLY A 21 4.25 19.55 0.71
CA GLY A 21 3.88 20.89 1.21
C GLY A 21 2.51 21.38 0.76
N GLU A 22 1.63 20.48 0.33
CA GLU A 22 0.23 20.80 0.02
C GLU A 22 -0.49 21.30 1.29
N LEU A 23 -1.46 22.19 1.11
CA LEU A 23 -2.16 22.89 2.18
C LEU A 23 -2.73 21.96 3.28
N ASN A 24 -3.22 20.80 2.89
CA ASN A 24 -3.83 19.82 3.80
C ASN A 24 -2.91 18.63 4.12
N SER A 25 -1.59 18.78 3.92
CA SER A 25 -0.64 17.75 4.32
C SER A 25 -0.55 17.65 5.83
N VAL A 26 -0.57 16.43 6.34
CA VAL A 26 -0.36 16.13 7.74
C VAL A 26 1.10 15.76 7.95
N ILE A 27 1.77 16.45 8.85
CA ILE A 27 3.16 16.16 9.21
C ILE A 27 3.19 15.74 10.68
N LYS A 28 3.67 14.52 10.92
CA LYS A 28 3.89 13.96 12.26
C LYS A 28 5.36 13.56 12.41
N ASN A 29 5.83 13.49 13.64
CA ASN A 29 7.13 12.87 13.89
C ASN A 29 6.98 11.35 13.86
N PRO A 30 7.71 10.63 12.97
CA PRO A 30 7.65 9.18 12.88
C PRO A 30 7.96 8.44 14.19
N ALA A 31 8.69 9.06 15.11
CA ALA A 31 9.03 8.48 16.41
C ALA A 31 7.86 8.47 17.40
N ASP A 32 6.84 9.30 17.17
CA ASP A 32 5.73 9.51 18.11
C ASP A 32 4.48 8.66 17.74
N VAL A 33 4.57 7.86 16.67
CA VAL A 33 3.46 7.02 16.21
C VAL A 33 3.79 5.53 16.33
N ASP A 34 2.73 4.73 16.45
CA ASP A 34 2.88 3.26 16.49
C ASP A 34 3.01 2.63 15.12
N VAL A 35 2.39 3.22 14.10
CA VAL A 35 2.37 2.69 12.73
C VAL A 35 2.63 3.79 11.71
N ARG A 36 3.62 3.56 10.84
CA ARG A 36 3.82 4.33 9.61
C ARG A 36 3.19 3.61 8.44
N PHE A 37 2.26 4.27 7.79
CA PHE A 37 1.51 3.74 6.65
C PHE A 37 1.85 4.51 5.38
N GLY A 38 2.42 3.84 4.38
CA GLY A 38 2.60 4.41 3.04
C GLY A 38 1.36 4.17 2.19
N PHE A 39 0.58 5.22 1.90
CA PHE A 39 -0.54 5.11 0.97
C PHE A 39 -0.03 5.27 -0.46
N CYS A 40 0.08 4.13 -1.15
CA CYS A 40 0.68 4.03 -2.46
C CYS A 40 -0.37 4.14 -3.56
N PHE A 41 -0.15 5.07 -4.50
CA PHE A 41 -0.95 5.18 -5.71
C PHE A 41 -0.05 4.93 -6.92
N ALA A 42 -0.36 3.88 -7.69
CA ALA A 42 0.50 3.41 -8.78
C ALA A 42 0.32 4.21 -10.07
N ASP A 43 0.28 5.54 -9.93
CA ASP A 43 0.26 6.51 -11.01
C ASP A 43 0.95 7.81 -10.54
N THR A 44 1.03 8.80 -11.44
CA THR A 44 1.69 10.08 -11.18
C THR A 44 0.94 10.94 -10.17
N TYR A 45 1.66 11.92 -9.60
CA TYR A 45 1.15 12.86 -8.61
C TYR A 45 -0.20 13.49 -9.01
N GLU A 46 -0.36 13.97 -10.26
CA GLU A 46 -1.57 14.68 -10.68
C GLU A 46 -2.80 13.77 -10.71
N ILE A 47 -2.62 12.52 -11.14
CA ILE A 47 -3.69 11.52 -11.16
C ILE A 47 -4.07 11.14 -9.72
N ALA A 48 -3.07 10.80 -8.90
CA ALA A 48 -3.26 10.40 -7.53
C ALA A 48 -3.93 11.50 -6.67
N MET A 49 -3.45 12.73 -6.78
CA MET A 49 -3.99 13.86 -6.01
C MET A 49 -5.40 14.29 -6.43
N SER A 50 -5.86 13.90 -7.60
CA SER A 50 -7.26 14.08 -8.01
C SER A 50 -8.20 12.99 -7.48
N HIS A 51 -7.66 11.90 -6.90
CA HIS A 51 -8.44 10.76 -6.46
C HIS A 51 -9.06 10.98 -5.08
N LEU A 52 -10.40 10.96 -5.01
CA LEU A 52 -11.15 11.23 -3.78
C LEU A 52 -10.86 10.20 -2.66
N GLY A 53 -10.86 8.91 -3.00
CA GLY A 53 -10.61 7.83 -2.03
C GLY A 53 -9.24 7.93 -1.36
N LEU A 54 -8.22 8.41 -2.08
CA LEU A 54 -6.91 8.69 -1.47
C LEU A 54 -7.04 9.76 -0.38
N LYS A 55 -7.76 10.85 -0.65
CA LYS A 55 -7.93 11.94 0.32
C LYS A 55 -8.70 11.48 1.55
N ILE A 56 -9.76 10.69 1.37
CA ILE A 56 -10.56 10.13 2.46
C ILE A 56 -9.69 9.26 3.35
N LEU A 57 -9.03 8.24 2.79
CA LEU A 57 -8.24 7.28 3.59
C LEU A 57 -6.98 7.91 4.19
N TYR A 58 -6.34 8.84 3.48
CA TYR A 58 -5.21 9.61 4.02
C TYR A 58 -5.62 10.40 5.28
N HIS A 59 -6.76 11.08 5.23
CA HIS A 59 -7.30 11.81 6.39
C HIS A 59 -7.70 10.85 7.51
N THR A 60 -8.47 9.81 7.18
CA THR A 60 -8.94 8.78 8.13
C THR A 60 -7.78 8.16 8.92
N LEU A 61 -6.68 7.82 8.25
CA LEU A 61 -5.49 7.29 8.93
C LEU A 61 -4.79 8.35 9.78
N ASN A 62 -4.71 9.59 9.30
CA ASN A 62 -4.00 10.67 9.99
C ASN A 62 -4.80 11.32 11.12
N ASP A 63 -6.12 11.12 11.17
CA ASP A 63 -6.95 11.56 12.29
C ASP A 63 -6.61 10.83 13.61
N ARG A 64 -5.91 9.70 13.52
CA ARG A 64 -5.42 8.95 14.67
C ARG A 64 -4.06 9.45 15.13
N GLU A 65 -3.88 9.56 16.44
CA GLU A 65 -2.60 9.95 17.05
C GLU A 65 -1.53 8.87 16.87
N ASP A 66 -1.92 7.59 16.87
CA ASP A 66 -1.03 6.43 16.81
C ASP A 66 -0.57 6.04 15.39
N THR A 67 -1.03 6.73 14.37
CA THR A 67 -0.77 6.39 12.96
C THR A 67 -0.29 7.62 12.19
N TYR A 68 0.73 7.42 11.36
CA TYR A 68 1.17 8.41 10.39
C TYR A 68 1.06 7.83 8.98
N CYS A 69 0.15 8.38 8.20
CA CYS A 69 -0.03 8.04 6.80
C CYS A 69 0.70 9.06 5.92
N GLU A 70 1.54 8.57 5.03
CA GLU A 70 2.27 9.36 4.05
C GLU A 70 1.94 8.89 2.64
N ARG A 71 1.93 9.80 1.68
CA ARG A 71 1.57 9.49 0.28
C ARG A 71 2.80 9.06 -0.52
N VAL A 72 2.62 8.06 -1.36
CA VAL A 72 3.66 7.53 -2.23
C VAL A 72 3.11 7.41 -3.64
N PHE A 73 3.77 8.02 -4.62
CA PHE A 73 3.33 8.00 -6.02
C PHE A 73 4.36 7.36 -6.93
N ALA A 74 3.89 6.79 -8.04
CA ALA A 74 4.79 6.33 -9.09
C ALA A 74 5.55 7.54 -9.67
N PRO A 75 6.88 7.50 -9.74
CA PRO A 75 7.65 8.58 -10.34
C PRO A 75 7.43 8.61 -11.86
N TRP A 76 7.53 9.79 -12.46
CA TRP A 76 7.61 9.91 -13.91
C TRP A 76 8.97 9.42 -14.39
N THR A 77 9.09 9.11 -15.67
CA THR A 77 10.29 8.47 -16.26
C THR A 77 11.58 9.23 -16.01
N ASP A 78 11.57 10.56 -16.10
CA ASP A 78 12.74 11.40 -15.83
C ASP A 78 13.21 11.33 -14.37
N MET A 79 12.25 11.28 -13.43
CA MET A 79 12.55 11.12 -12.01
C MET A 79 13.07 9.72 -11.72
N GLU A 80 12.49 8.70 -12.33
CA GLU A 80 12.95 7.31 -12.18
C GLU A 80 14.40 7.13 -12.69
N GLU A 81 14.73 7.72 -13.84
CA GLU A 81 16.08 7.72 -14.40
C GLU A 81 17.10 8.37 -13.45
N GLU A 82 16.76 9.54 -12.91
CA GLU A 82 17.63 10.26 -11.97
C GLU A 82 17.75 9.52 -10.62
N MET A 83 16.66 8.89 -10.12
CA MET A 83 16.71 8.05 -8.94
C MET A 83 17.67 6.89 -9.13
N LYS A 84 17.56 6.14 -10.22
CA LYS A 84 18.46 5.02 -10.56
C LYS A 84 19.93 5.47 -10.68
N LYS A 85 20.16 6.58 -11.37
CA LYS A 85 21.51 7.15 -11.58
C LYS A 85 22.19 7.55 -10.27
N HIS A 86 21.42 8.01 -9.29
CA HIS A 86 21.94 8.49 -8.01
C HIS A 86 21.77 7.49 -6.86
N GLY A 87 21.26 6.28 -7.12
CA GLY A 87 21.00 5.27 -6.10
C GLY A 87 19.95 5.69 -5.06
N MET A 88 19.02 6.58 -5.45
CA MET A 88 17.94 7.03 -4.58
C MET A 88 16.77 6.06 -4.67
N LYS A 89 16.28 5.60 -3.55
CA LYS A 89 15.10 4.71 -3.47
C LYS A 89 13.80 5.51 -3.51
N LEU A 90 12.69 4.79 -3.77
CA LEU A 90 11.36 5.39 -3.74
C LEU A 90 11.04 5.88 -2.31
N PHE A 91 10.45 7.05 -2.23
CA PHE A 91 10.24 7.79 -0.99
C PHE A 91 8.82 8.32 -0.86
N ALA A 92 8.42 8.61 0.36
CA ALA A 92 7.14 9.25 0.68
C ALA A 92 7.19 10.76 0.45
N LEU A 93 6.03 11.34 0.12
CA LEU A 93 5.92 12.74 -0.25
C LEU A 93 6.13 13.69 0.95
N GLU A 94 5.60 13.34 2.12
CA GLU A 94 5.61 14.19 3.31
C GLU A 94 7.00 14.33 3.92
N THR A 95 7.63 13.21 4.30
CA THR A 95 8.95 13.21 4.94
C THR A 95 10.09 13.15 3.95
N GLY A 96 9.88 12.51 2.79
CA GLY A 96 10.96 12.14 1.86
C GLY A 96 11.73 10.90 2.31
N ASP A 97 11.27 10.18 3.32
CA ASP A 97 11.87 8.93 3.77
C ASP A 97 11.62 7.80 2.79
N GLU A 98 12.59 6.88 2.70
CA GLU A 98 12.46 5.66 1.91
C GLU A 98 11.30 4.79 2.43
N ILE A 99 10.48 4.27 1.52
CA ILE A 99 9.29 3.50 1.90
C ILE A 99 9.59 2.15 2.54
N THR A 100 10.81 1.67 2.47
CA THR A 100 11.31 0.51 3.23
C THR A 100 11.28 0.72 4.75
N HIS A 101 11.27 1.97 5.22
CA HIS A 101 11.20 2.31 6.64
C HIS A 101 9.78 2.26 7.22
N PHE A 102 8.79 2.07 6.38
CA PHE A 102 7.39 2.01 6.78
C PHE A 102 7.01 0.65 7.35
N ASP A 103 5.95 0.61 8.15
CA ASP A 103 5.39 -0.64 8.68
C ASP A 103 4.48 -1.31 7.64
N MET A 104 3.71 -0.52 6.91
CA MET A 104 2.75 -0.99 5.92
C MET A 104 2.78 -0.14 4.65
N LEU A 105 2.56 -0.77 3.51
CA LEU A 105 2.34 -0.12 2.22
C LEU A 105 0.99 -0.58 1.66
N GLY A 106 0.04 0.34 1.58
CA GLY A 106 -1.29 0.09 1.02
C GLY A 106 -1.43 0.64 -0.39
N PHE A 107 -1.61 -0.23 -1.37
CA PHE A 107 -1.83 0.15 -2.76
C PHE A 107 -3.31 0.20 -3.09
N THR A 108 -3.75 1.29 -3.70
CA THR A 108 -5.09 1.36 -4.26
C THR A 108 -5.09 0.84 -5.70
N LEU A 109 -5.83 -0.23 -5.95
CA LEU A 109 -5.92 -0.94 -7.22
C LEU A 109 -7.11 -0.39 -8.02
N GLN A 110 -6.87 0.66 -8.81
CA GLN A 110 -7.94 1.36 -9.53
C GLN A 110 -8.26 0.73 -10.88
N TYR A 111 -7.24 0.21 -11.57
CA TYR A 111 -7.38 -0.49 -12.86
C TYR A 111 -6.14 -1.37 -13.12
N GLU A 112 -6.31 -2.42 -13.89
CA GLU A 112 -5.32 -3.49 -14.04
C GLU A 112 -4.05 -3.04 -14.78
N LEU A 113 -4.13 -2.03 -15.65
CA LEU A 113 -2.97 -1.50 -16.37
C LEU A 113 -1.91 -0.87 -15.45
N SER A 114 -2.28 -0.54 -14.21
CA SER A 114 -1.34 0.00 -13.21
C SER A 114 -0.52 -1.08 -12.48
N TYR A 115 -0.77 -2.36 -12.70
CA TYR A 115 -0.06 -3.44 -11.98
C TYR A 115 1.45 -3.44 -12.24
N SER A 116 1.89 -3.11 -13.46
CA SER A 116 3.32 -2.95 -13.77
C SER A 116 3.96 -1.81 -12.99
N ASN A 117 3.22 -0.74 -12.71
CA ASN A 117 3.73 0.38 -11.91
C ASN A 117 3.91 -0.04 -10.43
N ILE A 118 3.03 -0.89 -9.90
CA ILE A 118 3.18 -1.46 -8.54
C ILE A 118 4.49 -2.23 -8.44
N VAL A 119 4.74 -3.11 -9.40
CA VAL A 119 6.01 -3.87 -9.48
C VAL A 119 7.21 -2.92 -9.53
N ASN A 120 7.15 -1.90 -10.39
CA ASN A 120 8.22 -0.92 -10.52
C ASN A 120 8.44 -0.11 -9.23
N MET A 121 7.38 0.30 -8.55
CA MET A 121 7.47 1.02 -7.26
C MET A 121 8.16 0.17 -6.19
N LEU A 122 7.83 -1.12 -6.08
CA LEU A 122 8.50 -2.05 -5.15
C LEU A 122 9.98 -2.23 -5.52
N MET A 123 10.29 -2.39 -6.81
CA MET A 123 11.68 -2.49 -7.28
C MET A 123 12.50 -1.23 -7.02
N LEU A 124 11.92 -0.04 -7.22
CA LEU A 124 12.58 1.24 -6.94
C LEU A 124 12.82 1.47 -5.44
N ALA A 125 12.12 0.74 -4.59
CA ALA A 125 12.31 0.75 -3.14
C ALA A 125 13.24 -0.35 -2.64
N ASP A 126 13.77 -1.23 -3.50
CA ASP A 126 14.49 -2.46 -3.12
C ASP A 126 13.64 -3.39 -2.21
N ILE A 127 12.32 -3.40 -2.42
CA ILE A 127 11.40 -4.30 -1.73
C ILE A 127 11.15 -5.53 -2.62
N PRO A 128 11.33 -6.76 -2.14
CA PRO A 128 11.04 -7.96 -2.92
C PRO A 128 9.60 -7.94 -3.43
N VAL A 129 9.42 -8.15 -4.75
CA VAL A 129 8.11 -8.04 -5.39
C VAL A 129 7.13 -9.08 -4.86
N ARG A 130 7.59 -10.33 -4.69
CA ARG A 130 6.72 -11.40 -4.21
C ARG A 130 6.58 -11.40 -2.70
N ALA A 131 5.35 -11.55 -2.21
CA ALA A 131 5.03 -11.59 -0.79
C ALA A 131 5.80 -12.65 -0.01
N LYS A 132 6.03 -13.82 -0.64
CA LYS A 132 6.79 -14.94 -0.04
C LYS A 132 8.28 -14.65 0.17
N ASP A 133 8.84 -13.67 -0.54
CA ASP A 133 10.25 -13.31 -0.47
C ASP A 133 10.49 -12.15 0.53
N ARG A 134 9.42 -11.63 1.18
CA ARG A 134 9.49 -10.59 2.22
C ARG A 134 9.34 -11.22 3.61
N ASP A 135 10.36 -11.06 4.42
CA ASP A 135 10.31 -11.35 5.86
C ASP A 135 9.82 -10.15 6.69
N GLU A 136 9.92 -10.23 8.01
CA GLU A 136 9.50 -9.19 8.96
C GLU A 136 10.35 -7.91 8.90
N SER A 137 11.45 -7.90 8.15
CA SER A 137 12.29 -6.70 7.94
C SER A 137 11.70 -5.76 6.89
N TYR A 138 10.77 -6.25 6.07
CA TYR A 138 10.08 -5.47 5.04
C TYR A 138 8.69 -5.01 5.52
N PRO A 139 8.14 -3.93 4.92
CA PRO A 139 6.75 -3.56 5.13
C PRO A 139 5.78 -4.67 4.72
N ILE A 140 4.65 -4.74 5.40
CA ILE A 140 3.49 -5.49 4.89
C ILE A 140 2.94 -4.74 3.67
N VAL A 141 2.71 -5.44 2.58
CA VAL A 141 2.16 -4.87 1.34
C VAL A 141 0.73 -5.33 1.17
N CYS A 142 -0.22 -4.42 1.22
CA CYS A 142 -1.63 -4.71 1.05
C CYS A 142 -2.25 -3.97 -0.13
N GLY A 143 -3.33 -4.53 -0.67
CA GLY A 143 -4.07 -3.97 -1.79
C GLY A 143 -5.54 -3.73 -1.46
N GLY A 144 -6.13 -2.67 -2.00
CA GLY A 144 -7.56 -2.37 -1.88
C GLY A 144 -8.07 -1.67 -3.14
N GLY A 145 -9.34 -1.33 -3.17
CA GLY A 145 -9.96 -0.65 -4.32
C GLY A 145 -10.68 -1.61 -5.28
N PRO A 146 -11.22 -1.09 -6.41
CA PRO A 146 -12.13 -1.86 -7.27
C PRO A 146 -11.52 -3.12 -7.87
N CYS A 147 -10.24 -3.12 -8.26
CA CYS A 147 -9.61 -4.31 -8.85
C CYS A 147 -9.21 -5.36 -7.80
N ALA A 148 -9.27 -5.06 -6.50
CA ALA A 148 -9.03 -6.05 -5.45
C ALA A 148 -10.08 -7.19 -5.45
N TYR A 149 -11.25 -6.98 -6.07
CA TYR A 149 -12.24 -8.06 -6.26
C TYR A 149 -11.79 -9.16 -7.21
N ASN A 150 -10.79 -8.88 -8.05
CA ASN A 150 -10.10 -9.86 -8.88
C ASN A 150 -8.62 -9.88 -8.49
N ALA A 151 -8.33 -10.38 -7.30
CA ALA A 151 -7.00 -10.32 -6.69
C ALA A 151 -5.98 -11.31 -7.31
N GLU A 152 -6.46 -12.43 -7.88
CA GLU A 152 -5.60 -13.53 -8.30
C GLU A 152 -4.48 -13.15 -9.29
N PRO A 153 -4.67 -12.25 -10.27
CA PRO A 153 -3.58 -11.86 -11.18
C PRO A 153 -2.36 -11.25 -10.48
N VAL A 154 -2.54 -10.71 -9.28
CA VAL A 154 -1.50 -10.07 -8.47
C VAL A 154 -1.36 -10.65 -7.06
N ALA A 155 -1.98 -11.80 -6.81
CA ALA A 155 -2.00 -12.47 -5.51
C ALA A 155 -0.59 -12.73 -4.93
N ASP A 156 0.37 -13.08 -5.78
CA ASP A 156 1.77 -13.32 -5.39
C ASP A 156 2.50 -12.05 -4.89
N ILE A 157 1.98 -10.86 -5.21
CA ILE A 157 2.63 -9.58 -4.87
C ILE A 157 2.20 -9.11 -3.48
N PHE A 158 0.95 -9.34 -3.09
CA PHE A 158 0.35 -8.78 -1.89
C PHE A 158 0.31 -9.77 -0.74
N ASP A 159 0.54 -9.28 0.48
CA ASP A 159 0.39 -10.06 1.69
C ASP A 159 -1.10 -10.29 2.01
N PHE A 160 -1.93 -9.27 1.76
CA PHE A 160 -3.39 -9.38 1.84
C PHE A 160 -4.10 -8.31 1.01
N PHE A 161 -5.39 -8.52 0.77
CA PHE A 161 -6.30 -7.56 0.14
C PHE A 161 -7.44 -7.18 1.08
N MET A 162 -7.87 -5.92 0.95
CA MET A 162 -9.05 -5.38 1.60
C MET A 162 -10.16 -5.24 0.58
N LEU A 163 -11.23 -6.03 0.72
CA LEU A 163 -12.39 -6.06 -0.17
C LEU A 163 -13.53 -5.23 0.43
N GLY A 164 -13.98 -4.22 -0.28
CA GLY A 164 -15.05 -3.33 0.15
C GLY A 164 -14.56 -1.98 0.61
N GLU A 165 -15.30 -1.39 1.55
CA GLU A 165 -15.04 -0.06 2.09
C GLU A 165 -13.93 -0.10 3.12
N GLY A 166 -12.93 0.78 2.94
CA GLY A 166 -11.71 0.78 3.73
C GLY A 166 -11.73 1.67 4.97
N GLU A 167 -12.68 2.59 5.07
CA GLU A 167 -12.65 3.71 6.01
C GLU A 167 -12.63 3.27 7.49
N ASP A 168 -13.31 2.19 7.83
CA ASP A 168 -13.28 1.62 9.18
C ASP A 168 -12.33 0.43 9.28
N SER A 169 -12.28 -0.44 8.27
CA SER A 169 -11.47 -1.66 8.29
C SER A 169 -9.96 -1.41 8.25
N ILE A 170 -9.50 -0.29 7.66
CA ILE A 170 -8.08 0.06 7.60
C ILE A 170 -7.46 0.26 9.00
N HIS A 171 -8.26 0.59 10.00
CA HIS A 171 -7.82 0.71 11.39
C HIS A 171 -7.66 -0.64 12.08
N GLU A 172 -8.33 -1.68 11.61
CA GLU A 172 -8.30 -3.02 12.19
C GLU A 172 -7.06 -3.82 11.77
N VAL A 173 -6.46 -3.49 10.61
CA VAL A 173 -5.35 -4.23 9.99
C VAL A 173 -3.95 -3.64 10.28
N LYS A 174 -3.79 -2.82 11.31
CA LYS A 174 -2.51 -2.17 11.61
C LYS A 174 -1.40 -3.17 11.96
N TRP A 175 -0.26 -3.01 11.34
CA TRP A 175 0.96 -3.76 11.58
C TRP A 175 2.10 -2.84 11.98
N LYS A 176 2.76 -3.11 13.10
CA LYS A 176 3.98 -2.44 13.53
C LYS A 176 5.19 -3.35 13.27
N LYS A 177 6.01 -3.00 12.31
CA LYS A 177 7.20 -3.75 11.87
C LYS A 177 8.21 -3.96 13.01
N SER A 178 8.40 -2.98 13.88
CA SER A 178 9.26 -3.09 15.04
C SER A 178 8.67 -3.93 16.19
N GLY A 179 7.44 -4.41 16.04
CA GLY A 179 6.79 -5.29 17.00
C GLY A 179 7.33 -6.71 16.89
N LYS A 180 7.33 -7.46 17.99
CA LYS A 180 7.79 -8.86 18.05
C LYS A 180 6.78 -9.88 17.50
N LYS A 181 5.83 -9.46 16.65
CA LYS A 181 4.84 -10.35 16.06
C LYS A 181 5.43 -11.02 14.83
N ASN A 182 5.22 -12.33 14.72
CA ASN A 182 5.48 -13.08 13.50
C ASN A 182 4.48 -12.63 12.42
N LYS A 183 4.95 -12.46 11.19
CA LYS A 183 4.13 -12.06 10.04
C LYS A 183 2.96 -13.02 9.82
N ARG A 184 3.19 -14.33 9.98
CA ARG A 184 2.16 -15.34 9.83
C ARG A 184 1.07 -15.19 10.88
N ASP A 185 1.42 -15.04 12.17
CA ASP A 185 0.46 -14.83 13.25
C ASP A 185 -0.39 -13.58 13.03
N TYR A 186 0.23 -12.52 12.49
CA TYR A 186 -0.48 -11.32 12.11
C TYR A 186 -1.48 -11.57 10.98
N LEU A 187 -1.06 -12.25 9.90
CA LEU A 187 -1.94 -12.56 8.77
C LEU A 187 -3.10 -13.48 9.20
N GLU A 188 -2.86 -14.44 10.09
CA GLU A 188 -3.91 -15.27 10.68
C GLU A 188 -4.93 -14.45 11.48
N ALA A 189 -4.45 -13.52 12.29
CA ALA A 189 -5.33 -12.63 13.05
C ALA A 189 -6.21 -11.74 12.18
N ILE A 190 -5.64 -11.12 11.13
CA ILE A 190 -6.41 -10.23 10.23
C ILE A 190 -7.33 -11.00 9.28
N ALA A 191 -7.05 -12.26 8.97
CA ALA A 191 -7.92 -13.09 8.13
C ALA A 191 -9.34 -13.28 8.74
N GLU A 192 -9.47 -13.11 10.06
CA GLU A 192 -10.77 -13.13 10.75
C GLU A 192 -11.60 -11.85 10.53
N ILE A 193 -10.98 -10.75 10.08
CA ILE A 193 -11.66 -9.48 9.81
C ILE A 193 -12.50 -9.60 8.54
N GLU A 194 -13.69 -9.00 8.52
CA GLU A 194 -14.56 -8.98 7.34
C GLU A 194 -13.90 -8.16 6.21
N GLY A 195 -13.90 -8.69 5.01
CA GLY A 195 -13.28 -8.05 3.83
C GLY A 195 -11.80 -8.39 3.62
N ILE A 196 -11.15 -9.09 4.54
CA ILE A 196 -9.74 -9.43 4.37
C ILE A 196 -9.58 -10.75 3.63
N TYR A 197 -8.79 -10.72 2.55
CA TYR A 197 -8.35 -11.87 1.77
C TYR A 197 -6.82 -11.98 1.84
N VAL A 198 -6.33 -13.10 2.36
CA VAL A 198 -4.90 -13.43 2.47
C VAL A 198 -4.59 -14.52 1.44
N PRO A 199 -4.01 -14.21 0.27
CA PRO A 199 -3.84 -15.19 -0.82
C PRO A 199 -3.08 -16.44 -0.41
N SER A 200 -2.04 -16.31 0.40
CA SER A 200 -1.22 -17.46 0.87
C SER A 200 -1.99 -18.47 1.71
N PHE A 201 -3.23 -18.17 2.12
CA PHE A 201 -4.10 -19.07 2.89
C PHE A 201 -5.09 -19.84 2.02
N TYR A 202 -4.90 -19.81 0.68
CA TYR A 202 -5.73 -20.53 -0.26
C TYR A 202 -4.89 -21.27 -1.29
N ASP A 203 -5.32 -22.49 -1.60
CA ASP A 203 -4.81 -23.25 -2.73
C ASP A 203 -5.71 -23.01 -3.94
N VAL A 204 -5.12 -22.63 -5.05
CA VAL A 204 -5.81 -22.41 -6.32
C VAL A 204 -5.49 -23.57 -7.27
N GLU A 205 -6.53 -24.30 -7.70
CA GLU A 205 -6.41 -25.33 -8.70
C GLU A 205 -6.87 -24.79 -10.06
N TYR A 206 -6.20 -25.21 -11.12
CA TYR A 206 -6.53 -24.82 -12.49
C TYR A 206 -6.98 -26.03 -13.29
N ASN A 207 -7.85 -25.79 -14.26
CA ASN A 207 -8.21 -26.74 -15.32
C ASN A 207 -7.09 -26.79 -16.38
N ASP A 208 -7.16 -27.77 -17.29
CA ASP A 208 -6.18 -27.94 -18.37
C ASP A 208 -6.10 -26.73 -19.33
N ASP A 209 -7.15 -25.93 -19.40
CA ASP A 209 -7.23 -24.70 -20.19
C ASP A 209 -6.77 -23.44 -19.42
N ASN A 210 -6.15 -23.60 -18.22
CA ASN A 210 -5.72 -22.56 -17.30
C ASN A 210 -6.84 -21.69 -16.68
N THR A 211 -8.11 -22.08 -16.80
CA THR A 211 -9.16 -21.45 -16.01
C THR A 211 -9.12 -21.93 -14.56
N VAL A 212 -9.52 -21.08 -13.60
CA VAL A 212 -9.59 -21.44 -12.18
C VAL A 212 -10.63 -22.55 -11.99
N LYS A 213 -10.21 -23.69 -11.44
CA LYS A 213 -11.09 -24.83 -11.11
C LYS A 213 -11.66 -24.69 -9.71
N SER A 214 -10.82 -24.39 -8.73
CA SER A 214 -11.24 -24.21 -7.34
C SER A 214 -10.29 -23.28 -6.60
N VAL A 215 -10.81 -22.60 -5.57
CA VAL A 215 -10.04 -21.85 -4.58
C VAL A 215 -10.44 -22.40 -3.21
N THR A 216 -9.51 -23.05 -2.51
CA THR A 216 -9.79 -23.77 -1.27
C THR A 216 -8.93 -23.25 -0.14
N PRO A 217 -9.51 -22.91 1.06
CA PRO A 217 -8.72 -22.54 2.22
C PRO A 217 -7.75 -23.65 2.62
N ASN A 218 -6.48 -23.29 2.84
CA ASN A 218 -5.43 -24.16 3.37
C ASN A 218 -5.01 -23.79 4.81
N ASN A 219 -5.64 -22.76 5.38
CA ASN A 219 -5.41 -22.26 6.74
C ASN A 219 -6.74 -22.20 7.50
N PRO A 220 -6.80 -22.61 8.80
CA PRO A 220 -8.04 -22.62 9.58
C PRO A 220 -8.66 -21.24 9.80
N HIS A 221 -7.89 -20.16 9.70
CA HIS A 221 -8.36 -18.77 9.80
C HIS A 221 -8.90 -18.22 8.48
N ALA A 222 -8.65 -18.91 7.36
CA ALA A 222 -9.16 -18.50 6.04
C ALA A 222 -10.64 -18.86 5.88
N LYS A 223 -11.45 -17.90 5.46
CA LYS A 223 -12.88 -18.10 5.26
C LYS A 223 -13.15 -18.76 3.91
N PRO A 224 -14.03 -19.77 3.80
CA PRO A 224 -14.39 -20.37 2.51
C PRO A 224 -14.93 -19.35 1.48
N LYS A 225 -15.46 -18.23 1.98
CA LYS A 225 -15.92 -17.10 1.17
C LYS A 225 -15.65 -15.81 1.92
N VAL A 226 -14.82 -14.95 1.33
CA VAL A 226 -14.58 -13.62 1.84
C VAL A 226 -15.74 -12.70 1.43
N ARG A 227 -16.39 -12.09 2.41
CA ARG A 227 -17.44 -11.09 2.18
C ARG A 227 -16.81 -9.70 2.19
N LYS A 228 -17.21 -8.84 1.25
CA LYS A 228 -16.74 -7.45 1.24
C LYS A 228 -17.19 -6.71 2.50
N ARG A 229 -16.33 -5.85 3.01
CA ARG A 229 -16.70 -4.91 4.06
C ARG A 229 -17.71 -3.90 3.54
N ILE A 230 -18.76 -3.64 4.30
CA ILE A 230 -19.75 -2.60 4.03
C ILE A 230 -19.83 -1.71 5.24
N MET A 231 -19.64 -0.43 5.03
CA MET A 231 -19.75 0.58 6.06
C MET A 231 -21.20 0.76 6.50
N LYS A 232 -21.42 0.75 7.82
CA LYS A 232 -22.80 0.83 8.37
C LYS A 232 -23.33 2.26 8.42
N ASP A 233 -22.46 3.23 8.58
CA ASP A 233 -22.83 4.65 8.69
C ASP A 233 -21.88 5.52 7.86
N PHE A 234 -22.31 5.91 6.68
CA PHE A 234 -21.56 6.81 5.81
C PHE A 234 -21.41 8.25 6.36
N ASN A 235 -22.28 8.66 7.28
CA ASN A 235 -22.18 10.00 7.88
C ASN A 235 -21.02 10.10 8.88
N ALA A 236 -20.48 8.96 9.31
CA ALA A 236 -19.28 8.89 10.18
C ALA A 236 -17.98 9.02 9.41
N THR A 237 -18.00 9.06 8.06
CA THR A 237 -16.82 9.22 7.24
C THR A 237 -16.41 10.67 7.05
N TYR A 238 -15.09 10.84 6.86
CA TYR A 238 -14.54 12.12 6.40
C TYR A 238 -15.04 12.45 4.99
N ALA A 239 -15.53 13.67 4.82
CA ALA A 239 -15.87 14.26 3.52
C ALA A 239 -14.91 15.43 3.26
N PRO A 240 -13.93 15.29 2.34
CA PRO A 240 -12.95 16.33 2.02
C PRO A 240 -13.57 17.52 1.28
#